data_763b8447196dbfcab475d4a3a4f116a3
#
_entry.id   763b8447196dbfcab475d4a3a4f116a3
#
_cell.length_a   1.000
_cell.length_b   1.000
_cell.length_c   1.000
_cell.angle_alpha   90.00
_cell.angle_beta   90.00
_cell.angle_gamma   90.00
#
_symmetry.space_group_name_H-M   'P 1'
#
loop_
_entity.id
_entity.type
_entity.pdbx_description
1 polymer ?
#
loop_
_entity_poly.entity_id
_entity_poly.type
_entity_poly.pdbx_seq_one_letter_code
_entity_poly.pdbx_strand_id
1 'polypeptide(L)'
;MASVDTALPETLKVVRAGIKRGFHTGLQLYVSCGSEVIADCGFGESSPGVEMTPQAIMMWLSAGKPLTAVAILQLVEEGLLDLDRQIVDWIPEFATGGKEEIRLHHLLTHTAGFRNIETGWPHLPWDETIVRICESPLEDDWQIGETAGYHTSSSWYILGELIQRVDPHGRDCSTYFRDEICMPLGMTNSSNGMSPESWWTNRVRITGMSQLEKGRIVLLPWHDKQHCIAASPGAGARGPCHELGRFYECLLAGGEVNGRQVLNDESVELLTTRHREGLYDQTLFHKVDFGLGVIIDSNRYGADTVPYGFGPYCSERTFGHGGSQSSIGFADPDAKLVVCYVANCRIGEPRHQQRNREILSAIYRDLGLANV
;
A
#
# COMPACT_ATOMS: atom_id res chain seq x y z
N MET A 1 16.22 -3.42 25.61
CA MET A 1 15.95 -3.92 24.23
C MET A 1 17.20 -4.65 23.74
N ALA A 2 17.04 -5.86 23.20
CA ALA A 2 18.13 -6.52 22.45
C ALA A 2 18.49 -5.61 21.26
N SER A 3 19.78 -5.60 20.86
CA SER A 3 20.14 -4.88 19.64
C SER A 3 19.47 -5.58 18.44
N VAL A 4 19.15 -4.85 17.39
CA VAL A 4 18.58 -5.42 16.14
C VAL A 4 19.47 -6.54 15.61
N ASP A 5 20.79 -6.42 15.73
CA ASP A 5 21.76 -7.47 15.34
C ASP A 5 21.58 -8.77 16.15
N THR A 6 21.03 -8.70 17.35
CA THR A 6 20.75 -9.87 18.19
C THR A 6 19.34 -10.42 17.94
N ALA A 7 18.37 -9.56 17.68
CA ALA A 7 16.98 -9.96 17.50
C ALA A 7 16.68 -10.52 16.09
N LEU A 8 17.32 -9.96 15.05
CA LEU A 8 17.05 -10.30 13.63
C LEU A 8 18.35 -10.63 12.84
N PRO A 9 19.21 -11.55 13.29
CA PRO A 9 20.52 -11.79 12.69
C PRO A 9 20.46 -12.33 11.25
N GLU A 10 19.53 -13.25 10.95
CA GLU A 10 19.36 -13.78 9.60
C GLU A 10 18.77 -12.74 8.65
N THR A 11 17.78 -12.00 9.11
CA THR A 11 17.16 -10.90 8.36
C THR A 11 18.19 -9.84 7.96
N LEU A 12 19.02 -9.40 8.89
CA LEU A 12 20.08 -8.42 8.61
C LEU A 12 21.10 -8.93 7.60
N LYS A 13 21.46 -10.22 7.69
CA LYS A 13 22.33 -10.87 6.70
C LYS A 13 21.71 -10.86 5.31
N VAL A 14 20.43 -11.17 5.20
CA VAL A 14 19.67 -11.17 3.93
C VAL A 14 19.59 -9.76 3.34
N VAL A 15 19.23 -8.76 4.13
CA VAL A 15 19.14 -7.35 3.69
C VAL A 15 20.50 -6.86 3.18
N ARG A 16 21.58 -7.06 3.95
CA ARG A 16 22.94 -6.68 3.54
C ARG A 16 23.41 -7.43 2.29
N ALA A 17 23.03 -8.70 2.14
CA ALA A 17 23.30 -9.47 0.91
C ALA A 17 22.55 -8.92 -0.30
N GLY A 18 21.33 -8.41 -0.09
CA GLY A 18 20.54 -7.73 -1.13
C GLY A 18 21.24 -6.50 -1.70
N ILE A 19 21.87 -5.69 -0.85
CA ILE A 19 22.68 -4.55 -1.31
C ILE A 19 23.85 -5.03 -2.17
N LYS A 20 24.60 -6.04 -1.71
CA LYS A 20 25.73 -6.61 -2.47
C LYS A 20 25.33 -7.20 -3.81
N ARG A 21 24.11 -7.77 -3.93
CA ARG A 21 23.55 -8.32 -5.17
C ARG A 21 22.93 -7.26 -6.08
N GLY A 22 22.86 -5.99 -5.63
CA GLY A 22 22.22 -4.90 -6.36
C GLY A 22 20.69 -5.00 -6.40
N PHE A 23 20.07 -5.63 -5.41
CA PHE A 23 18.62 -5.71 -5.29
C PHE A 23 18.01 -4.40 -4.78
N HIS A 24 18.77 -3.62 -4.05
CA HIS A 24 18.48 -2.26 -3.60
C HIS A 24 19.78 -1.55 -3.21
N THR A 25 19.80 -0.23 -3.27
CA THR A 25 20.91 0.58 -2.75
C THR A 25 20.66 0.96 -1.30
N GLY A 26 19.39 1.11 -0.92
CA GLY A 26 18.94 1.33 0.45
C GLY A 26 17.59 0.68 0.71
N LEU A 27 17.33 0.41 1.98
CA LEU A 27 16.09 -0.20 2.47
C LEU A 27 15.81 0.27 3.89
N GLN A 28 14.55 0.58 4.18
CA GLN A 28 14.04 0.71 5.54
C GLN A 28 13.31 -0.56 5.94
N LEU A 29 13.45 -0.95 7.19
CA LEU A 29 12.78 -2.12 7.79
C LEU A 29 12.15 -1.72 9.13
N TYR A 30 10.87 -2.05 9.29
CA TYR A 30 10.15 -1.99 10.54
C TYR A 30 9.55 -3.35 10.87
N VAL A 31 9.76 -3.81 12.10
CA VAL A 31 9.19 -5.07 12.62
C VAL A 31 8.72 -4.82 14.04
N SER A 32 7.47 -5.16 14.35
CA SER A 32 6.99 -5.26 15.73
C SER A 32 6.26 -6.59 15.95
N CYS A 33 6.35 -7.13 17.16
CA CYS A 33 5.74 -8.38 17.56
C CYS A 33 5.17 -8.24 18.97
N GLY A 34 3.90 -8.59 19.18
CA GLY A 34 3.22 -8.45 20.45
C GLY A 34 3.22 -7.00 20.99
N SER A 35 3.12 -6.02 20.13
CA SER A 35 3.19 -4.57 20.42
C SER A 35 4.58 -4.07 20.87
N GLU A 36 5.63 -4.90 20.76
CA GLU A 36 7.01 -4.48 21.00
C GLU A 36 7.73 -4.24 19.67
N VAL A 37 8.37 -3.06 19.52
CA VAL A 37 9.19 -2.75 18.35
C VAL A 37 10.50 -3.52 18.41
N ILE A 38 10.72 -4.43 17.49
CA ILE A 38 11.91 -5.27 17.36
C ILE A 38 12.96 -4.58 16.48
N ALA A 39 12.52 -3.93 15.40
CA ALA A 39 13.38 -3.21 14.47
C ALA A 39 12.71 -1.94 13.94
N ASP A 40 13.48 -0.85 13.88
CA ASP A 40 13.20 0.37 13.11
C ASP A 40 14.54 0.87 12.57
N CYS A 41 14.87 0.44 11.34
CA CYS A 41 16.23 0.56 10.80
C CYS A 41 16.25 1.03 9.34
N GLY A 42 17.34 1.74 8.99
CA GLY A 42 17.76 2.00 7.62
C GLY A 42 19.04 1.22 7.29
N PHE A 43 19.17 0.80 6.03
CA PHE A 43 20.34 0.07 5.50
C PHE A 43 20.76 0.65 4.18
N GLY A 44 22.08 0.76 3.94
CA GLY A 44 22.63 1.26 2.70
C GLY A 44 22.44 2.77 2.53
N GLU A 45 22.11 3.20 1.32
CA GLU A 45 22.07 4.62 0.96
C GLU A 45 20.67 5.06 0.49
N SER A 46 20.22 6.22 0.96
CA SER A 46 19.01 6.90 0.48
C SER A 46 19.22 7.61 -0.85
N SER A 47 20.45 8.11 -1.07
CA SER A 47 20.97 8.62 -2.32
C SER A 47 22.48 8.42 -2.34
N PRO A 48 23.19 8.54 -3.46
CA PRO A 48 24.63 8.33 -3.53
C PRO A 48 25.40 9.10 -2.46
N GLY A 49 26.09 8.38 -1.56
CA GLY A 49 26.87 8.94 -0.45
C GLY A 49 26.07 9.43 0.76
N VAL A 50 24.75 9.23 0.77
CA VAL A 50 23.88 9.60 1.90
C VAL A 50 23.30 8.34 2.53
N GLU A 51 23.58 8.12 3.81
CA GLU A 51 23.09 6.95 4.54
C GLU A 51 21.56 6.90 4.59
N MET A 52 21.00 5.70 4.46
CA MET A 52 19.57 5.44 4.68
C MET A 52 19.27 5.45 6.18
N THR A 53 18.42 6.36 6.62
CA THR A 53 17.98 6.44 8.01
C THR A 53 16.52 5.99 8.16
N PRO A 54 16.07 5.59 9.36
CA PRO A 54 14.64 5.30 9.61
C PRO A 54 13.73 6.50 9.36
N GLN A 55 14.26 7.72 9.38
CA GLN A 55 13.51 8.96 9.18
C GLN A 55 13.45 9.41 7.69
N ALA A 56 14.11 8.71 6.79
CA ALA A 56 14.01 9.02 5.36
C ALA A 56 12.57 8.81 4.87
N ILE A 57 12.11 9.71 3.99
CA ILE A 57 10.76 9.65 3.43
C ILE A 57 10.82 8.82 2.15
N MET A 58 10.22 7.65 2.19
CA MET A 58 10.19 6.69 1.11
C MET A 58 8.82 6.68 0.43
N MET A 59 8.78 6.50 -0.88
CA MET A 59 7.53 6.26 -1.60
C MET A 59 7.09 4.80 -1.39
N TRP A 60 5.86 4.60 -0.88
CA TRP A 60 5.33 3.26 -0.57
C TRP A 60 4.66 2.58 -1.74
N LEU A 61 4.36 3.34 -2.81
CA LEU A 61 3.61 2.84 -3.95
C LEU A 61 2.27 2.21 -3.48
N SER A 62 1.92 1.06 -4.05
CA SER A 62 0.65 0.41 -3.72
C SER A 62 0.54 -0.09 -2.28
N ALA A 63 1.64 -0.17 -1.52
CA ALA A 63 1.55 -0.46 -0.08
C ALA A 63 0.81 0.65 0.71
N GLY A 64 0.59 1.81 0.10
CA GLY A 64 -0.25 2.88 0.64
C GLY A 64 -1.76 2.76 0.35
N LYS A 65 -2.20 1.81 -0.48
CA LYS A 65 -3.62 1.63 -0.82
C LYS A 65 -4.54 1.40 0.38
N PRO A 66 -4.13 0.63 1.40
CA PRO A 66 -4.95 0.43 2.60
C PRO A 66 -5.34 1.72 3.33
N LEU A 67 -4.55 2.80 3.22
CA LEU A 67 -4.92 4.12 3.76
C LEU A 67 -6.19 4.65 3.09
N THR A 68 -6.30 4.52 1.76
CA THR A 68 -7.51 4.92 1.03
C THR A 68 -8.70 4.04 1.40
N ALA A 69 -8.49 2.73 1.56
CA ALA A 69 -9.54 1.81 1.97
C ALA A 69 -10.07 2.14 3.38
N VAL A 70 -9.19 2.46 4.32
CA VAL A 70 -9.57 2.91 5.67
C VAL A 70 -10.37 4.21 5.61
N ALA A 71 -9.95 5.21 4.81
CA ALA A 71 -10.70 6.45 4.62
C ALA A 71 -12.12 6.20 4.08
N ILE A 72 -12.28 5.29 3.13
CA ILE A 72 -13.59 4.89 2.62
C ILE A 72 -14.45 4.24 3.73
N LEU A 73 -13.86 3.35 4.54
CA LEU A 73 -14.59 2.70 5.62
C LEU A 73 -14.97 3.66 6.75
N GLN A 74 -14.16 4.68 7.05
CA GLN A 74 -14.55 5.77 7.96
C GLN A 74 -15.82 6.47 7.46
N LEU A 75 -15.90 6.77 6.18
CA LEU A 75 -17.08 7.39 5.57
C LEU A 75 -18.29 6.43 5.49
N VAL A 76 -18.05 5.13 5.44
CA VAL A 76 -19.11 4.11 5.60
C VAL A 76 -19.62 4.07 7.05
N GLU A 77 -18.74 4.12 8.04
CA GLU A 77 -19.11 4.22 9.46
C GLU A 77 -19.99 5.45 9.78
N GLU A 78 -19.69 6.56 9.11
CA GLU A 78 -20.47 7.80 9.21
C GLU A 78 -21.79 7.78 8.40
N GLY A 79 -22.06 6.70 7.64
CA GLY A 79 -23.24 6.57 6.80
C GLY A 79 -23.23 7.47 5.55
N LEU A 80 -22.10 8.05 5.19
CA LEU A 80 -21.92 8.89 4.02
C LEU A 80 -21.69 8.07 2.74
N LEU A 81 -21.11 6.87 2.89
CA LEU A 81 -20.92 5.89 1.83
C LEU A 81 -21.59 4.55 2.20
N ASP A 82 -21.82 3.73 1.19
CA ASP A 82 -22.38 2.38 1.32
C ASP A 82 -21.68 1.47 0.31
N LEU A 83 -21.12 0.36 0.78
CA LEU A 83 -20.34 -0.57 -0.03
C LEU A 83 -21.15 -1.20 -1.19
N ASP A 84 -22.44 -1.35 -1.02
CA ASP A 84 -23.33 -1.98 -1.98
C ASP A 84 -24.03 -0.99 -2.93
N ARG A 85 -23.82 0.30 -2.73
CA ARG A 85 -24.36 1.32 -3.65
C ARG A 85 -23.50 1.47 -4.90
N GLN A 86 -24.15 1.87 -5.97
CA GLN A 86 -23.51 2.14 -7.27
C GLN A 86 -22.70 3.44 -7.18
N ILE A 87 -21.53 3.47 -7.84
CA ILE A 87 -20.66 4.66 -7.88
C ILE A 87 -21.38 5.86 -8.50
N VAL A 88 -22.25 5.63 -9.44
CA VAL A 88 -23.04 6.66 -10.15
C VAL A 88 -23.96 7.46 -9.23
N ASP A 89 -24.29 6.96 -8.06
CA ASP A 89 -25.09 7.69 -7.06
C ASP A 89 -24.36 8.91 -6.50
N TRP A 90 -23.02 8.88 -6.49
CA TRP A 90 -22.17 9.98 -6.01
C TRP A 90 -21.40 10.66 -7.16
N ILE A 91 -21.10 9.91 -8.23
CA ILE A 91 -20.36 10.37 -9.40
C ILE A 91 -21.21 10.06 -10.65
N PRO A 92 -22.27 10.86 -10.96
CA PRO A 92 -23.17 10.58 -12.08
C PRO A 92 -22.46 10.48 -13.43
N GLU A 93 -21.38 11.24 -13.64
CA GLU A 93 -20.55 11.21 -14.84
C GLU A 93 -19.79 9.88 -15.05
N PHE A 94 -19.73 9.04 -14.02
CA PHE A 94 -19.18 7.68 -14.13
C PHE A 94 -20.11 6.72 -14.89
N ALA A 95 -21.38 7.09 -15.08
CA ALA A 95 -22.42 6.31 -15.79
C ALA A 95 -22.20 6.30 -17.31
N THR A 96 -21.01 5.87 -17.76
CA THR A 96 -20.67 5.79 -19.17
C THR A 96 -19.90 4.51 -19.47
N GLY A 97 -20.01 4.01 -20.69
CA GLY A 97 -19.20 2.90 -21.17
C GLY A 97 -19.43 1.56 -20.45
N GLY A 98 -20.63 1.34 -19.89
CA GLY A 98 -21.00 0.07 -19.26
C GLY A 98 -20.63 -0.03 -17.76
N LYS A 99 -20.33 1.11 -17.11
CA LYS A 99 -19.89 1.14 -15.71
C LYS A 99 -21.01 1.40 -14.68
N GLU A 100 -22.26 1.52 -15.13
CA GLU A 100 -23.43 1.90 -14.33
C GLU A 100 -23.65 0.98 -13.11
N GLU A 101 -23.36 -0.31 -13.29
CA GLU A 101 -23.59 -1.34 -12.27
C GLU A 101 -22.41 -1.48 -11.28
N ILE A 102 -21.33 -0.71 -11.44
CA ILE A 102 -20.17 -0.79 -10.56
C ILE A 102 -20.55 -0.23 -9.19
N ARG A 103 -20.36 -1.06 -8.16
CA ARG A 103 -20.57 -0.74 -6.74
C ARG A 103 -19.25 -0.40 -6.06
N LEU A 104 -19.34 0.26 -4.91
CA LEU A 104 -18.14 0.70 -4.17
C LEU A 104 -17.21 -0.48 -3.80
N HIS A 105 -17.77 -1.62 -3.36
CA HIS A 105 -16.94 -2.80 -3.04
C HIS A 105 -16.21 -3.39 -4.27
N HIS A 106 -16.73 -3.23 -5.50
CA HIS A 106 -16.02 -3.68 -6.71
C HIS A 106 -14.71 -2.92 -6.94
N LEU A 107 -14.65 -1.63 -6.55
CA LEU A 107 -13.42 -0.84 -6.62
C LEU A 107 -12.36 -1.38 -5.65
N LEU A 108 -12.77 -1.66 -4.41
CA LEU A 108 -11.90 -2.13 -3.33
C LEU A 108 -11.41 -3.58 -3.54
N THR A 109 -12.19 -4.40 -4.25
CA THR A 109 -11.85 -5.81 -4.51
C THR A 109 -11.21 -6.05 -5.88
N HIS A 110 -11.00 -4.98 -6.66
CA HIS A 110 -10.43 -5.08 -8.01
C HIS A 110 -11.24 -5.94 -8.98
N THR A 111 -12.56 -5.81 -8.95
CA THR A 111 -13.48 -6.54 -9.82
C THR A 111 -14.31 -5.60 -10.73
N ALA A 112 -13.92 -4.33 -10.80
CA ALA A 112 -14.69 -3.29 -11.48
C ALA A 112 -14.47 -3.18 -13.01
N GLY A 113 -13.33 -3.63 -13.57
CA GLY A 113 -13.14 -3.79 -15.01
C GLY A 113 -12.79 -2.55 -15.84
N PHE A 114 -12.09 -1.58 -15.26
CA PHE A 114 -11.52 -0.42 -15.96
C PHE A 114 -10.08 -0.13 -15.52
N ARG A 115 -9.24 -1.18 -15.45
CA ARG A 115 -7.92 -1.17 -14.80
C ARG A 115 -6.82 -0.48 -15.61
N ASN A 116 -6.90 -0.47 -16.93
CA ASN A 116 -5.81 -0.08 -17.84
C ASN A 116 -5.91 1.39 -18.31
N ILE A 117 -6.25 2.31 -17.40
CA ILE A 117 -6.39 3.72 -17.72
C ILE A 117 -5.16 4.49 -17.26
N GLU A 118 -4.51 5.21 -18.19
CA GLU A 118 -3.44 6.13 -17.83
C GLU A 118 -4.01 7.38 -17.16
N THR A 119 -3.69 7.56 -15.87
CA THR A 119 -4.19 8.69 -15.08
C THR A 119 -3.46 10.00 -15.37
N GLY A 120 -2.33 9.94 -16.07
CA GLY A 120 -1.52 11.13 -16.37
C GLY A 120 -0.73 11.70 -15.19
N TRP A 121 -0.77 11.02 -14.02
CA TRP A 121 0.02 11.44 -12.86
C TRP A 121 1.52 11.52 -13.18
N PRO A 122 2.23 12.55 -12.71
CA PRO A 122 1.80 13.66 -11.84
C PRO A 122 1.40 14.93 -12.61
N HIS A 123 1.25 14.86 -13.94
CA HIS A 123 1.18 16.01 -14.83
C HIS A 123 -0.25 16.46 -15.15
N LEU A 124 -1.21 15.52 -15.10
CA LEU A 124 -2.60 15.83 -15.37
C LEU A 124 -3.27 16.36 -14.09
N PRO A 125 -4.06 17.45 -14.15
CA PRO A 125 -4.89 17.91 -13.05
C PRO A 125 -5.88 16.84 -12.59
N TRP A 126 -6.27 16.90 -11.31
CA TRP A 126 -7.19 15.93 -10.72
C TRP A 126 -8.49 15.79 -11.51
N ASP A 127 -9.15 16.91 -11.80
CA ASP A 127 -10.44 16.93 -12.52
C ASP A 127 -10.33 16.28 -13.90
N GLU A 128 -9.27 16.56 -14.63
CA GLU A 128 -9.01 15.96 -15.95
C GLU A 128 -8.72 14.45 -15.84
N THR A 129 -8.09 14.02 -14.75
CA THR A 129 -7.89 12.59 -14.46
C THR A 129 -9.23 11.90 -14.21
N ILE A 130 -10.13 12.50 -13.42
CA ILE A 130 -11.46 11.97 -13.14
C ILE A 130 -12.29 11.90 -14.41
N VAL A 131 -12.33 12.97 -15.21
CA VAL A 131 -13.02 12.97 -16.52
C VAL A 131 -12.52 11.83 -17.39
N ARG A 132 -11.19 11.67 -17.55
CA ARG A 132 -10.59 10.60 -18.36
C ARG A 132 -11.02 9.20 -17.89
N ILE A 133 -11.10 8.98 -16.57
CA ILE A 133 -11.54 7.69 -16.01
C ILE A 133 -13.04 7.50 -16.26
N CYS A 134 -13.84 8.54 -16.05
CA CYS A 134 -15.28 8.48 -16.27
C CYS A 134 -15.64 8.21 -17.74
N GLU A 135 -14.92 8.81 -18.69
CA GLU A 135 -15.14 8.59 -20.14
C GLU A 135 -14.64 7.25 -20.67
N SER A 136 -13.75 6.57 -19.91
CA SER A 136 -13.21 5.27 -20.36
C SER A 136 -14.27 4.18 -20.28
N PRO A 137 -14.33 3.27 -21.28
CA PRO A 137 -15.28 2.15 -21.24
C PRO A 137 -14.86 1.08 -20.22
N LEU A 138 -15.80 0.22 -19.88
CA LEU A 138 -15.55 -1.07 -19.27
C LEU A 138 -14.69 -1.91 -20.23
N GLU A 139 -13.81 -2.75 -19.70
CA GLU A 139 -13.00 -3.69 -20.51
C GLU A 139 -13.92 -4.71 -21.19
N ASP A 140 -13.57 -5.09 -22.42
CA ASP A 140 -14.34 -6.07 -23.19
C ASP A 140 -14.47 -7.40 -22.44
N ASP A 141 -15.64 -8.02 -22.51
CA ASP A 141 -15.97 -9.29 -21.84
C ASP A 141 -15.83 -9.30 -20.31
N TRP A 142 -15.70 -8.14 -19.67
CA TRP A 142 -15.59 -8.05 -18.21
C TRP A 142 -16.92 -8.24 -17.53
N GLN A 143 -16.98 -9.18 -16.60
CA GLN A 143 -18.13 -9.40 -15.73
C GLN A 143 -17.89 -8.76 -14.38
N ILE A 144 -18.58 -7.66 -14.09
CA ILE A 144 -18.44 -6.88 -12.86
C ILE A 144 -18.70 -7.79 -11.65
N GLY A 145 -17.80 -7.81 -10.69
CA GLY A 145 -17.87 -8.65 -9.49
C GLY A 145 -17.38 -10.09 -9.67
N GLU A 146 -17.33 -10.61 -10.90
CA GLU A 146 -16.94 -12.01 -11.18
C GLU A 146 -15.55 -12.12 -11.82
N THR A 147 -15.18 -11.16 -12.68
CA THR A 147 -13.85 -11.08 -13.27
C THR A 147 -12.93 -10.25 -12.37
N ALA A 148 -11.72 -10.75 -12.12
CA ALA A 148 -10.74 -10.09 -11.28
C ALA A 148 -9.53 -9.57 -12.06
N GLY A 149 -9.06 -8.38 -11.73
CA GLY A 149 -7.83 -7.81 -12.27
C GLY A 149 -7.41 -6.58 -11.51
N TYR A 150 -6.23 -6.61 -10.98
CA TYR A 150 -5.68 -5.55 -10.16
C TYR A 150 -5.66 -4.20 -10.86
N HIS A 151 -6.35 -3.21 -10.30
CA HIS A 151 -6.36 -1.82 -10.77
C HIS A 151 -5.19 -1.07 -10.13
N THR A 152 -4.22 -0.66 -10.94
CA THR A 152 -3.02 0.03 -10.43
C THR A 152 -3.35 1.39 -9.84
N SER A 153 -4.20 2.17 -10.52
CA SER A 153 -4.50 3.55 -10.16
C SER A 153 -5.95 3.97 -10.39
N SER A 154 -6.60 3.53 -11.47
CA SER A 154 -7.89 4.06 -11.93
C SER A 154 -9.00 4.02 -10.88
N SER A 155 -9.28 2.85 -10.28
CA SER A 155 -10.30 2.73 -9.22
C SER A 155 -9.95 3.57 -7.98
N TRP A 156 -8.67 3.74 -7.69
CA TRP A 156 -8.21 4.48 -6.53
C TRP A 156 -8.42 5.99 -6.66
N TYR A 157 -8.35 6.53 -7.89
CA TYR A 157 -8.76 7.92 -8.14
C TYR A 157 -10.26 8.10 -7.93
N ILE A 158 -11.09 7.15 -8.34
CA ILE A 158 -12.54 7.18 -8.07
C ILE A 158 -12.80 7.11 -6.56
N LEU A 159 -12.09 6.24 -5.81
CA LEU A 159 -12.18 6.22 -4.34
C LEU A 159 -11.75 7.56 -3.72
N GLY A 160 -10.67 8.17 -4.20
CA GLY A 160 -10.26 9.50 -3.77
C GLY A 160 -11.27 10.59 -4.10
N GLU A 161 -11.92 10.49 -5.26
CA GLU A 161 -13.00 11.43 -5.66
C GLU A 161 -14.24 11.27 -4.77
N LEU A 162 -14.61 10.03 -4.42
CA LEU A 162 -15.69 9.79 -3.45
C LEU A 162 -15.42 10.48 -2.12
N ILE A 163 -14.20 10.33 -1.57
CA ILE A 163 -13.80 11.00 -0.32
C ILE A 163 -14.05 12.51 -0.43
N GLN A 164 -13.58 13.14 -1.51
CA GLN A 164 -13.74 14.60 -1.69
C GLN A 164 -15.21 15.03 -1.82
N ARG A 165 -16.04 14.22 -2.48
CA ARG A 165 -17.45 14.59 -2.71
C ARG A 165 -18.33 14.45 -1.49
N VAL A 166 -18.03 13.48 -0.62
CA VAL A 166 -18.90 13.19 0.53
C VAL A 166 -18.37 13.75 1.85
N ASP A 167 -17.10 14.16 1.90
CA ASP A 167 -16.53 14.76 3.11
C ASP A 167 -17.29 16.03 3.50
N PRO A 168 -17.93 16.08 4.69
CA PRO A 168 -18.74 17.21 5.11
C PRO A 168 -17.93 18.50 5.31
N HIS A 169 -16.61 18.39 5.39
CA HIS A 169 -15.69 19.51 5.52
C HIS A 169 -15.15 20.01 4.17
N GLY A 170 -15.46 19.33 3.06
CA GLY A 170 -15.04 19.72 1.71
C GLY A 170 -13.53 19.65 1.50
N ARG A 171 -12.85 18.72 2.21
CA ARG A 171 -11.40 18.54 2.09
C ARG A 171 -11.06 17.72 0.84
N ASP A 172 -9.91 17.98 0.25
CA ASP A 172 -9.32 17.05 -0.72
C ASP A 172 -8.85 15.75 -0.01
N CYS A 173 -8.64 14.68 -0.79
CA CYS A 173 -8.26 13.39 -0.23
C CYS A 173 -6.91 13.42 0.51
N SER A 174 -5.97 14.28 0.12
CA SER A 174 -4.68 14.43 0.81
C SER A 174 -4.86 15.04 2.21
N THR A 175 -5.72 16.03 2.32
CA THR A 175 -6.07 16.67 3.58
C THR A 175 -6.85 15.69 4.47
N TYR A 176 -7.80 14.97 3.90
CA TYR A 176 -8.54 13.92 4.62
C TYR A 176 -7.58 12.87 5.21
N PHE A 177 -6.69 12.30 4.42
CA PHE A 177 -5.71 11.31 4.89
C PHE A 177 -4.83 11.85 6.01
N ARG A 178 -4.38 13.10 5.88
CA ARG A 178 -3.59 13.74 6.93
C ARG A 178 -4.36 13.84 8.24
N ASP A 179 -5.59 14.36 8.18
CA ASP A 179 -6.35 14.74 9.38
C ASP A 179 -6.99 13.52 10.07
N GLU A 180 -7.55 12.57 9.29
CA GLU A 180 -8.32 11.47 9.84
C GLU A 180 -7.50 10.18 10.05
N ILE A 181 -6.34 10.06 9.39
CA ILE A 181 -5.51 8.85 9.51
C ILE A 181 -4.12 9.19 10.03
N CYS A 182 -3.36 10.04 9.32
CA CYS A 182 -1.96 10.23 9.64
C CYS A 182 -1.76 10.92 11.00
N MET A 183 -2.46 12.00 11.26
CA MET A 183 -2.32 12.75 12.52
C MET A 183 -2.79 11.95 13.74
N PRO A 184 -3.94 11.27 13.74
CA PRO A 184 -4.35 10.37 14.82
C PRO A 184 -3.33 9.29 15.15
N LEU A 185 -2.66 8.73 14.14
CA LEU A 185 -1.65 7.67 14.29
C LEU A 185 -0.23 8.22 14.57
N GLY A 186 -0.05 9.53 14.66
CA GLY A 186 1.28 10.13 14.81
C GLY A 186 2.20 9.93 13.60
N MET A 187 1.63 9.71 12.41
CA MET A 187 2.33 9.57 11.13
C MET A 187 2.61 10.96 10.53
N THR A 188 3.32 11.79 11.28
CA THR A 188 3.49 13.23 10.99
C THR A 188 4.37 13.54 9.78
N ASN A 189 5.10 12.55 9.28
CA ASN A 189 5.95 12.67 8.09
C ASN A 189 5.39 11.93 6.88
N SER A 190 4.19 11.35 7.02
CA SER A 190 3.52 10.61 5.94
C SER A 190 2.49 11.48 5.23
N SER A 191 2.32 11.24 3.94
CA SER A 191 1.36 11.97 3.10
C SER A 191 1.03 11.20 1.82
N ASN A 192 -0.11 11.53 1.22
CA ASN A 192 -0.44 11.21 -0.17
C ASN A 192 -0.80 12.54 -0.87
N GLY A 193 0.21 13.18 -1.49
CA GLY A 193 0.16 14.57 -1.91
C GLY A 193 0.65 15.51 -0.80
N MET A 194 1.93 15.90 -0.86
CA MET A 194 2.51 16.86 0.08
C MET A 194 2.04 18.27 -0.21
N SER A 195 1.87 19.10 0.82
CA SER A 195 1.82 20.54 0.58
C SER A 195 3.17 21.05 0.03
N PRO A 196 3.20 22.13 -0.76
CA PRO A 196 4.44 22.73 -1.24
C PRO A 196 5.41 23.10 -0.11
N GLU A 197 4.90 23.50 1.04
CA GLU A 197 5.69 23.82 2.23
C GLU A 197 6.28 22.55 2.87
N SER A 198 5.48 21.50 3.02
CA SER A 198 5.94 20.20 3.52
C SER A 198 7.02 19.62 2.63
N TRP A 199 6.85 19.69 1.30
CA TRP A 199 7.89 19.26 0.36
C TRP A 199 9.18 20.06 0.56
N TRP A 200 9.10 21.38 0.62
CA TRP A 200 10.28 22.25 0.79
C TRP A 200 11.05 21.91 2.08
N THR A 201 10.34 21.74 3.17
CA THR A 201 10.93 21.43 4.50
C THR A 201 11.60 20.07 4.51
N ASN A 202 10.99 19.07 3.85
CA ASN A 202 11.43 17.68 3.92
C ASN A 202 12.27 17.21 2.71
N ARG A 203 12.50 18.04 1.69
CA ARG A 203 13.11 17.63 0.43
C ARG A 203 14.45 16.89 0.55
N VAL A 204 15.24 17.19 1.58
CA VAL A 204 16.52 16.53 1.84
C VAL A 204 16.39 15.14 2.45
N ARG A 205 15.20 14.79 2.96
CA ARG A 205 14.86 13.49 3.53
C ARG A 205 14.13 12.59 2.53
N ILE A 206 13.65 13.16 1.42
CA ILE A 206 12.90 12.39 0.41
C ILE A 206 13.88 11.56 -0.39
N THR A 207 13.72 10.25 -0.31
CA THR A 207 14.56 9.28 -1.03
C THR A 207 14.11 9.13 -2.47
N GLY A 208 15.06 9.13 -3.40
CA GLY A 208 14.79 8.80 -4.79
C GLY A 208 14.51 7.32 -5.00
N MET A 209 13.55 7.01 -5.86
CA MET A 209 13.27 5.65 -6.33
C MET A 209 14.04 5.39 -7.61
N SER A 210 14.79 4.29 -7.66
CA SER A 210 15.47 3.83 -8.86
C SER A 210 14.76 2.66 -9.51
N GLN A 211 15.03 2.41 -10.78
CA GLN A 211 14.48 1.29 -11.53
C GLN A 211 15.58 0.61 -12.37
N LEU A 212 15.51 -0.71 -12.47
CA LEU A 212 16.36 -1.47 -13.38
C LEU A 212 15.77 -1.42 -14.80
N GLU A 213 16.45 -0.72 -15.70
CA GLU A 213 16.10 -0.61 -17.12
C GLU A 213 17.23 -1.15 -17.99
N LYS A 214 16.96 -2.16 -18.79
CA LYS A 214 17.95 -2.75 -19.72
C LYS A 214 19.32 -3.03 -19.08
N GLY A 215 19.32 -3.50 -17.83
CA GLY A 215 20.55 -3.81 -17.07
C GLY A 215 21.22 -2.62 -16.39
N ARG A 216 20.65 -1.43 -16.43
CA ARG A 216 21.14 -0.22 -15.75
C ARG A 216 20.16 0.25 -14.70
N ILE A 217 20.69 0.79 -13.61
CA ILE A 217 19.87 1.45 -12.58
C ILE A 217 19.66 2.91 -13.03
N VAL A 218 18.39 3.29 -13.17
CA VAL A 218 17.95 4.64 -13.56
C VAL A 218 17.17 5.25 -12.42
N LEU A 219 17.53 6.47 -12.02
CA LEU A 219 16.78 7.22 -11.01
C LEU A 219 15.50 7.77 -11.63
N LEU A 220 14.36 7.49 -11.00
CA LEU A 220 13.06 8.02 -11.38
C LEU A 220 12.84 9.41 -10.75
N PRO A 221 12.11 10.32 -11.42
CA PRO A 221 11.87 11.68 -10.90
C PRO A 221 10.84 11.75 -9.77
N TRP A 222 10.47 10.62 -9.15
CA TRP A 222 9.39 10.51 -8.18
C TRP A 222 9.66 11.21 -6.82
N HIS A 223 10.86 11.74 -6.63
CA HIS A 223 11.26 12.56 -5.48
C HIS A 223 11.19 14.06 -5.74
N ASP A 224 10.96 14.48 -7.00
CA ASP A 224 10.81 15.90 -7.33
C ASP A 224 9.50 16.49 -6.77
N LYS A 225 9.42 17.83 -6.79
CA LYS A 225 8.30 18.56 -6.24
C LYS A 225 6.97 18.13 -6.86
N GLN A 226 6.92 18.01 -8.18
CA GLN A 226 5.68 17.73 -8.90
C GLN A 226 5.10 16.35 -8.51
N HIS A 227 5.95 15.31 -8.47
CA HIS A 227 5.55 13.97 -8.05
C HIS A 227 5.21 13.88 -6.56
N CYS A 228 5.80 14.73 -5.73
CA CYS A 228 5.52 14.71 -4.29
C CYS A 228 4.22 15.42 -3.94
N ILE A 229 3.86 16.50 -4.63
CA ILE A 229 2.64 17.26 -4.34
C ILE A 229 1.39 16.71 -5.04
N ALA A 230 1.55 16.02 -6.18
CA ALA A 230 0.43 15.42 -6.88
C ALA A 230 -0.09 14.20 -6.12
N ALA A 231 -1.33 14.27 -5.66
CA ALA A 231 -2.00 13.15 -4.99
C ALA A 231 -2.19 11.97 -5.96
N SER A 232 -2.00 10.76 -5.45
CA SER A 232 -2.35 9.52 -6.15
C SER A 232 -2.79 8.49 -5.10
N PRO A 233 -4.11 8.35 -4.85
CA PRO A 233 -4.63 7.52 -3.75
C PRO A 233 -4.20 6.06 -3.81
N GLY A 234 -3.89 5.57 -5.01
CA GLY A 234 -3.43 4.20 -5.23
C GLY A 234 -1.91 3.98 -5.16
N ALA A 235 -1.08 5.03 -5.23
CA ALA A 235 0.37 4.85 -5.38
C ALA A 235 1.24 5.99 -4.84
N GLY A 236 0.69 7.16 -4.52
CA GLY A 236 1.44 8.36 -4.15
C GLY A 236 1.85 8.44 -2.68
N ALA A 237 1.35 7.55 -1.84
CA ALA A 237 1.66 7.56 -0.42
C ALA A 237 3.16 7.40 -0.15
N ARG A 238 3.66 8.20 0.79
CA ARG A 238 5.07 8.23 1.19
C ARG A 238 5.24 8.61 2.64
N GLY A 239 6.31 8.15 3.25
CA GLY A 239 6.66 8.40 4.64
C GLY A 239 7.82 7.52 5.10
N PRO A 240 8.27 7.65 6.34
CA PRO A 240 9.15 6.69 7.00
C PRO A 240 8.45 5.33 7.14
N CYS A 241 9.22 4.23 7.02
CA CYS A 241 8.68 2.87 7.09
C CYS A 241 7.97 2.56 8.42
N HIS A 242 8.48 3.08 9.54
CA HIS A 242 7.85 2.89 10.84
C HIS A 242 6.47 3.58 10.97
N GLU A 243 6.21 4.62 10.20
CA GLU A 243 4.88 5.23 10.18
C GLU A 243 3.87 4.31 9.46
N LEU A 244 4.28 3.62 8.38
CA LEU A 244 3.48 2.55 7.79
C LEU A 244 3.26 1.40 8.79
N GLY A 245 4.28 1.08 9.61
CA GLY A 245 4.16 0.11 10.70
C GLY A 245 3.08 0.49 11.71
N ARG A 246 3.04 1.73 12.17
CA ARG A 246 1.99 2.24 13.08
C ARG A 246 0.58 2.09 12.52
N PHE A 247 0.43 2.29 11.21
CA PHE A 247 -0.86 2.06 10.55
C PHE A 247 -1.30 0.60 10.68
N TYR A 248 -0.42 -0.37 10.41
CA TYR A 248 -0.74 -1.79 10.56
C TYR A 248 -0.90 -2.21 12.03
N GLU A 249 -0.16 -1.61 12.96
CA GLU A 249 -0.36 -1.83 14.40
C GLU A 249 -1.74 -1.38 14.86
N CYS A 250 -2.23 -0.25 14.36
CA CYS A 250 -3.58 0.22 14.62
C CYS A 250 -4.62 -0.80 14.13
N LEU A 251 -4.50 -1.29 12.88
CA LEU A 251 -5.42 -2.30 12.35
C LEU A 251 -5.34 -3.61 13.14
N LEU A 252 -4.13 -4.04 13.53
CA LEU A 252 -3.95 -5.24 14.35
C LEU A 252 -4.56 -5.11 15.75
N ALA A 253 -4.67 -3.89 16.26
CA ALA A 253 -5.29 -3.55 17.53
C ALA A 253 -6.81 -3.26 17.44
N GLY A 254 -7.47 -3.61 16.32
CA GLY A 254 -8.91 -3.37 16.13
C GLY A 254 -9.26 -1.92 15.77
N GLY A 255 -8.29 -1.17 15.20
CA GLY A 255 -8.52 0.19 14.69
C GLY A 255 -8.35 1.31 15.70
N GLU A 256 -7.92 0.99 16.93
CA GLU A 256 -7.68 1.99 17.99
C GLU A 256 -6.19 2.09 18.37
N VAL A 257 -5.71 3.31 18.59
CA VAL A 257 -4.37 3.59 19.10
C VAL A 257 -4.42 4.71 20.13
N ASN A 258 -3.87 4.46 21.33
CA ASN A 258 -3.76 5.46 22.42
C ASN A 258 -5.09 6.15 22.77
N GLY A 259 -6.20 5.42 22.76
CA GLY A 259 -7.54 5.92 23.03
C GLY A 259 -8.15 6.76 21.89
N ARG A 260 -7.54 6.72 20.70
CA ARG A 260 -8.08 7.31 19.47
C ARG A 260 -8.49 6.21 18.51
N GLN A 261 -9.76 6.18 18.18
CA GLN A 261 -10.31 5.29 17.19
C GLN A 261 -10.11 5.90 15.80
N VAL A 262 -9.44 5.16 14.92
CA VAL A 262 -9.26 5.49 13.49
C VAL A 262 -10.29 4.73 12.66
N LEU A 263 -10.63 3.52 13.08
CA LEU A 263 -11.64 2.66 12.48
C LEU A 263 -12.24 1.80 13.60
N ASN A 264 -13.51 1.48 13.57
CA ASN A 264 -14.08 0.56 14.55
C ASN A 264 -13.68 -0.91 14.29
N ASP A 265 -13.81 -1.76 15.27
CA ASP A 265 -13.39 -3.16 15.20
C ASP A 265 -14.17 -3.95 14.14
N GLU A 266 -15.45 -3.68 13.96
CA GLU A 266 -16.30 -4.29 12.91
C GLU A 266 -15.81 -3.91 11.50
N SER A 267 -15.40 -2.66 11.31
CA SER A 267 -14.86 -2.21 10.03
C SER A 267 -13.45 -2.76 9.76
N VAL A 268 -12.65 -2.98 10.80
CA VAL A 268 -11.36 -3.69 10.66
C VAL A 268 -11.61 -5.15 10.25
N GLU A 269 -12.57 -5.84 10.88
CA GLU A 269 -12.96 -7.18 10.47
C GLU A 269 -13.47 -7.20 9.02
N LEU A 270 -14.30 -6.24 8.66
CA LEU A 270 -14.81 -6.09 7.29
C LEU A 270 -13.66 -5.83 6.28
N LEU A 271 -12.72 -4.95 6.61
CA LEU A 271 -11.53 -4.67 5.79
C LEU A 271 -10.74 -5.94 5.49
N THR A 272 -10.55 -6.81 6.51
CA THR A 272 -9.63 -7.94 6.49
C THR A 272 -10.30 -9.28 6.18
N THR A 273 -11.63 -9.32 6.03
CA THR A 273 -12.37 -10.49 5.55
C THR A 273 -12.13 -10.70 4.05
N ARG A 274 -12.09 -11.96 3.59
CA ARG A 274 -11.97 -12.28 2.16
C ARG A 274 -13.27 -11.95 1.43
N HIS A 275 -13.27 -10.89 0.64
CA HIS A 275 -14.38 -10.50 -0.25
C HIS A 275 -14.18 -10.99 -1.68
N ARG A 276 -12.92 -11.21 -2.08
CA ARG A 276 -12.56 -11.81 -3.37
C ARG A 276 -11.70 -13.04 -3.10
N GLU A 277 -12.22 -14.22 -3.40
CA GLU A 277 -11.60 -15.51 -3.10
C GLU A 277 -11.49 -16.38 -4.34
N GLY A 278 -10.31 -16.93 -4.59
CA GLY A 278 -10.07 -17.95 -5.62
C GLY A 278 -10.12 -17.47 -7.06
N LEU A 279 -10.39 -16.20 -7.31
CA LEU A 279 -10.43 -15.64 -8.66
C LEU A 279 -9.00 -15.46 -9.22
N TYR A 280 -8.84 -15.81 -10.49
CA TYR A 280 -7.61 -15.54 -11.23
C TYR A 280 -7.55 -14.05 -11.59
N ASP A 281 -6.51 -13.37 -11.12
CA ASP A 281 -6.28 -11.96 -11.38
C ASP A 281 -5.56 -11.76 -12.72
N GLN A 282 -6.22 -11.10 -13.66
CA GLN A 282 -5.72 -10.88 -15.01
C GLN A 282 -4.55 -9.89 -15.10
N THR A 283 -4.25 -9.15 -14.02
CA THR A 283 -3.10 -8.23 -13.95
C THR A 283 -1.92 -8.87 -13.22
N LEU A 284 -2.19 -9.60 -12.16
CA LEU A 284 -1.16 -10.28 -11.35
C LEU A 284 -0.81 -11.66 -11.88
N PHE A 285 -1.58 -12.19 -12.84
CA PHE A 285 -1.42 -13.51 -13.47
C PHE A 285 -1.36 -14.66 -12.47
N HIS A 286 -2.14 -14.54 -11.39
CA HIS A 286 -2.22 -15.53 -10.33
C HIS A 286 -3.56 -15.43 -9.60
N LYS A 287 -3.93 -16.44 -8.81
CA LYS A 287 -5.01 -16.32 -7.85
C LYS A 287 -4.49 -15.55 -6.63
N VAL A 288 -5.15 -14.45 -6.29
CA VAL A 288 -4.83 -13.60 -5.14
C VAL A 288 -6.13 -13.19 -4.48
N ASP A 289 -6.25 -13.47 -3.19
CA ASP A 289 -7.42 -13.10 -2.41
C ASP A 289 -7.32 -11.65 -1.91
N PHE A 290 -8.46 -10.99 -1.87
CA PHE A 290 -8.55 -9.62 -1.38
C PHE A 290 -9.65 -9.45 -0.34
N GLY A 291 -9.35 -8.64 0.67
CA GLY A 291 -10.32 -7.94 1.48
C GLY A 291 -10.75 -6.64 0.80
N LEU A 292 -11.17 -5.64 1.54
CA LEU A 292 -11.50 -4.32 1.00
C LEU A 292 -10.22 -3.46 0.88
N GLY A 293 -9.56 -3.54 -0.27
CA GLY A 293 -8.35 -2.77 -0.56
C GLY A 293 -7.07 -3.29 0.11
N VAL A 294 -7.10 -4.48 0.68
CA VAL A 294 -5.95 -5.22 1.20
C VAL A 294 -5.85 -6.58 0.53
N ILE A 295 -4.62 -7.06 0.33
CA ILE A 295 -4.35 -8.45 -0.03
C ILE A 295 -4.53 -9.29 1.24
N ILE A 296 -5.18 -10.45 1.13
CA ILE A 296 -5.24 -11.47 2.18
C ILE A 296 -4.29 -12.61 1.80
N ASP A 297 -3.71 -13.29 2.78
CA ASP A 297 -2.82 -14.42 2.51
C ASP A 297 -3.41 -15.36 1.46
N SER A 298 -2.59 -15.71 0.51
CA SER A 298 -2.96 -16.51 -0.66
C SER A 298 -2.02 -17.70 -0.87
N ASN A 299 -1.27 -18.08 0.16
CA ASN A 299 -0.29 -19.18 0.13
C ASN A 299 -0.91 -20.51 -0.29
N ARG A 300 -2.21 -20.72 -0.06
CA ARG A 300 -2.95 -21.90 -0.52
C ARG A 300 -2.95 -22.09 -2.04
N TYR A 301 -2.64 -21.04 -2.82
CA TYR A 301 -2.49 -21.13 -4.28
C TYR A 301 -1.05 -21.31 -4.74
N GLY A 302 -0.11 -21.46 -3.80
CA GLY A 302 1.32 -21.66 -4.03
C GLY A 302 2.17 -20.57 -3.40
N ALA A 303 2.68 -20.83 -2.19
CA ALA A 303 3.47 -19.85 -1.41
C ALA A 303 4.72 -19.32 -2.14
N ASP A 304 5.29 -20.11 -3.05
CA ASP A 304 6.46 -19.70 -3.84
C ASP A 304 6.13 -18.87 -5.08
N THR A 305 4.88 -18.86 -5.51
CA THR A 305 4.45 -18.25 -6.79
C THR A 305 3.49 -17.09 -6.63
N VAL A 306 2.79 -16.97 -5.49
CA VAL A 306 1.89 -15.85 -5.20
C VAL A 306 2.66 -14.53 -5.26
N PRO A 307 2.26 -13.60 -6.16
CA PRO A 307 2.90 -12.29 -6.22
C PRO A 307 2.53 -11.44 -5.00
N TYR A 308 3.50 -10.69 -4.49
CA TYR A 308 3.31 -9.80 -3.33
C TYR A 308 2.78 -10.49 -2.08
N GLY A 309 3.03 -11.81 -1.93
CA GLY A 309 2.68 -12.58 -0.73
C GLY A 309 3.53 -12.19 0.48
N PHE A 310 3.05 -12.56 1.66
CA PHE A 310 3.62 -12.21 2.96
C PHE A 310 4.65 -13.23 3.49
N GLY A 311 5.14 -14.09 2.61
CA GLY A 311 6.10 -15.14 2.91
C GLY A 311 5.42 -16.49 3.22
N PRO A 312 6.22 -17.60 3.25
CA PRO A 312 5.66 -18.95 3.35
C PRO A 312 5.19 -19.31 4.77
N TYR A 313 5.51 -18.52 5.78
CA TYR A 313 5.23 -18.81 7.19
C TYR A 313 4.13 -17.93 7.79
N CYS A 314 3.55 -17.01 7.03
CA CYS A 314 2.46 -16.18 7.52
C CYS A 314 1.17 -16.98 7.72
N SER A 315 0.30 -16.52 8.63
CA SER A 315 -0.99 -17.14 8.87
C SER A 315 -1.98 -16.86 7.73
N GLU A 316 -3.02 -17.68 7.61
CA GLU A 316 -4.11 -17.48 6.63
C GLU A 316 -4.89 -16.16 6.85
N ARG A 317 -4.77 -15.57 8.04
CA ARG A 317 -5.41 -14.30 8.40
C ARG A 317 -4.53 -13.10 8.11
N THR A 318 -3.31 -13.29 7.65
CA THR A 318 -2.40 -12.20 7.31
C THR A 318 -2.98 -11.32 6.21
N PHE A 319 -2.95 -10.02 6.44
CA PHE A 319 -3.44 -9.00 5.52
C PHE A 319 -2.47 -7.84 5.37
N GLY A 320 -2.47 -7.23 4.20
CA GLY A 320 -1.60 -6.08 3.93
C GLY A 320 -1.56 -5.73 2.45
N HIS A 321 -0.51 -5.06 2.02
CA HIS A 321 -0.34 -4.73 0.60
C HIS A 321 1.13 -4.55 0.22
N GLY A 322 1.49 -5.00 -0.97
CA GLY A 322 2.81 -4.75 -1.56
C GLY A 322 2.81 -3.55 -2.51
N GLY A 323 3.94 -2.85 -2.60
CA GLY A 323 4.16 -1.81 -3.60
C GLY A 323 5.10 -2.29 -4.70
N SER A 324 4.77 -1.94 -5.93
CA SER A 324 5.43 -2.42 -7.15
C SER A 324 6.95 -2.55 -7.01
N GLN A 325 7.44 -3.77 -6.89
CA GLN A 325 8.86 -4.13 -6.84
C GLN A 325 9.70 -3.40 -5.79
N SER A 326 9.09 -2.86 -4.72
CA SER A 326 9.86 -2.04 -3.75
C SER A 326 9.45 -2.23 -2.31
N SER A 327 8.19 -2.26 -1.98
CA SER A 327 7.71 -2.18 -0.61
C SER A 327 6.70 -3.26 -0.26
N ILE A 328 6.53 -3.48 1.02
CA ILE A 328 5.45 -4.26 1.61
C ILE A 328 5.12 -3.70 2.98
N GLY A 329 3.85 -3.78 3.37
CA GLY A 329 3.38 -3.60 4.73
C GLY A 329 2.27 -4.60 5.00
N PHE A 330 2.32 -5.28 6.15
CA PHE A 330 1.29 -6.23 6.54
C PHE A 330 1.23 -6.45 8.04
N ALA A 331 0.11 -6.98 8.50
CA ALA A 331 -0.07 -7.53 9.83
C ALA A 331 -0.46 -9.02 9.75
N ASP A 332 0.13 -9.82 10.62
CA ASP A 332 -0.21 -11.22 10.86
C ASP A 332 -0.87 -11.34 12.24
N PRO A 333 -2.22 -11.44 12.31
CA PRO A 333 -2.94 -11.45 13.57
C PRO A 333 -2.59 -12.63 14.49
N ASP A 334 -2.35 -13.82 13.93
CA ASP A 334 -2.09 -15.02 14.72
C ASP A 334 -0.69 -14.98 15.33
N ALA A 335 0.28 -14.38 14.63
CA ALA A 335 1.63 -14.14 15.13
C ALA A 335 1.74 -12.83 15.93
N LYS A 336 0.72 -11.97 15.96
CA LYS A 336 0.77 -10.60 16.49
C LYS A 336 1.95 -9.81 15.93
N LEU A 337 2.21 -9.99 14.63
CA LEU A 337 3.38 -9.48 13.93
C LEU A 337 2.98 -8.39 12.95
N VAL A 338 3.72 -7.29 12.95
CA VAL A 338 3.68 -6.28 11.89
C VAL A 338 5.04 -6.21 11.23
N VAL A 339 5.05 -6.26 9.91
CA VAL A 339 6.27 -6.10 9.11
C VAL A 339 6.03 -5.08 8.02
N CYS A 340 6.93 -4.10 7.95
CA CYS A 340 7.01 -3.20 6.81
C CYS A 340 8.45 -3.09 6.33
N TYR A 341 8.68 -3.12 5.03
CA TYR A 341 9.93 -2.67 4.46
C TYR A 341 9.70 -1.86 3.19
N VAL A 342 10.60 -0.92 2.93
CA VAL A 342 10.62 -0.14 1.70
C VAL A 342 12.03 -0.11 1.14
N ALA A 343 12.22 -0.62 -0.07
CA ALA A 343 13.48 -0.56 -0.81
C ALA A 343 13.41 0.56 -1.86
N ASN A 344 14.52 1.25 -2.09
CA ASN A 344 14.59 2.37 -3.03
C ASN A 344 14.91 1.95 -4.48
N CYS A 345 14.69 0.67 -4.83
CA CYS A 345 14.95 0.17 -6.18
C CYS A 345 13.89 -0.83 -6.64
N ARG A 346 13.32 -0.57 -7.81
CA ARG A 346 12.47 -1.47 -8.58
C ARG A 346 13.36 -2.33 -9.49
N ILE A 347 13.52 -3.60 -9.18
CA ILE A 347 14.54 -4.49 -9.76
C ILE A 347 14.01 -5.56 -10.72
N GLY A 348 12.75 -5.45 -11.14
CA GLY A 348 12.03 -6.46 -11.90
C GLY A 348 11.36 -7.50 -11.00
N GLU A 349 10.20 -8.01 -11.45
CA GLU A 349 9.35 -8.90 -10.65
C GLU A 349 10.08 -10.14 -10.11
N PRO A 350 10.86 -10.90 -10.91
CA PRO A 350 11.50 -12.12 -10.38
C PRO A 350 12.46 -11.85 -9.21
N ARG A 351 13.26 -10.78 -9.31
CA ARG A 351 14.21 -10.41 -8.25
C ARG A 351 13.51 -9.81 -7.04
N HIS A 352 12.43 -9.05 -7.28
CA HIS A 352 11.59 -8.54 -6.20
C HIS A 352 10.94 -9.69 -5.42
N GLN A 353 10.33 -10.65 -6.09
CA GLN A 353 9.73 -11.83 -5.46
C GLN A 353 10.77 -12.63 -4.65
N GLN A 354 11.97 -12.80 -5.17
CA GLN A 354 13.08 -13.43 -4.44
C GLN A 354 13.44 -12.63 -3.18
N ARG A 355 13.67 -11.31 -3.32
CA ARG A 355 13.98 -10.43 -2.17
C ARG A 355 12.90 -10.49 -1.11
N ASN A 356 11.63 -10.40 -1.53
CA ASN A 356 10.49 -10.43 -0.63
C ASN A 356 10.47 -11.73 0.18
N ARG A 357 10.52 -12.90 -0.48
CA ARG A 357 10.53 -14.19 0.20
C ARG A 357 11.73 -14.36 1.13
N GLU A 358 12.92 -13.99 0.69
CA GLU A 358 14.14 -14.11 1.51
C GLU A 358 14.06 -13.28 2.79
N ILE A 359 13.62 -12.01 2.71
CA ILE A 359 13.50 -11.11 3.86
C ILE A 359 12.41 -11.62 4.81
N LEU A 360 11.22 -11.91 4.31
CA LEU A 360 10.08 -12.32 5.14
C LEU A 360 10.35 -13.68 5.80
N SER A 361 10.90 -14.65 5.06
CA SER A 361 11.27 -15.94 5.65
C SER A 361 12.31 -15.80 6.77
N ALA A 362 13.27 -14.89 6.62
CA ALA A 362 14.28 -14.65 7.64
C ALA A 362 13.65 -14.02 8.90
N ILE A 363 12.72 -13.07 8.75
CA ILE A 363 12.02 -12.46 9.89
C ILE A 363 11.27 -13.51 10.70
N TYR A 364 10.46 -14.36 10.04
CA TYR A 364 9.72 -15.42 10.74
C TYR A 364 10.65 -16.42 11.46
N ARG A 365 11.80 -16.77 10.84
CA ARG A 365 12.79 -17.65 11.47
C ARG A 365 13.48 -17.00 12.67
N ASP A 366 13.92 -15.76 12.53
CA ASP A 366 14.58 -15.03 13.62
C ASP A 366 13.67 -14.87 14.85
N LEU A 367 12.36 -14.72 14.62
CA LEU A 367 11.34 -14.61 15.67
C LEU A 367 10.84 -15.96 16.19
N GLY A 368 11.31 -17.09 15.65
CA GLY A 368 10.85 -18.41 16.02
C GLY A 368 9.43 -18.77 15.56
N LEU A 369 8.90 -18.04 14.58
CA LEU A 369 7.53 -18.19 14.05
C LEU A 369 7.47 -19.07 12.79
N ALA A 370 8.58 -19.59 12.30
CA ALA A 370 8.65 -20.37 11.06
C ALA A 370 8.15 -21.82 11.17
N ASN A 371 7.79 -22.29 12.35
CA ASN A 371 7.37 -23.68 12.63
C ASN A 371 5.93 -23.75 13.18
N VAL A 372 5.14 -22.73 13.00
CA VAL A 372 3.74 -22.69 13.48
C VAL A 372 2.80 -23.13 12.37
#